data_62535c185a4d7eb5cc6952584e343126
#
_entry.id   62535c185a4d7eb5cc6952584e343126
#
_cell.length_a   1.000
_cell.length_b   1.000
_cell.length_c   1.000
_cell.angle_alpha   90.00
_cell.angle_beta   90.00
_cell.angle_gamma   90.00
#
_symmetry.space_group_name_H-M   'P 1'
#
loop_
_entity.id
_entity.type
_entity.pdbx_description
1 polymer ?
#
loop_
_entity_poly.entity_id
_entity_poly.type
_entity_poly.pdbx_seq_one_letter_code
_entity_poly.pdbx_strand_id
1 'polypeptide(L)'
;MNLNKINSLTELFFYQYEKQNNKDKILLSSLKEPKKNYSWQKTFETINNLTEELKKYVNKGDRCLLISENRPEWFISDFSIMLSESITVPAYTTYAERDYEYIINDCKPVSYTHLTLPTTPYV
;
A
#
# COMPACT_ATOMS: atom_id res chain seq x y z
N MET A 1 18.06 17.55 -5.46
CA MET A 1 17.58 16.74 -4.33
C MET A 1 18.77 16.35 -3.45
N ASN A 2 18.66 16.60 -2.17
CA ASN A 2 19.66 16.13 -1.23
C ASN A 2 19.19 14.81 -0.61
N LEU A 3 19.64 13.70 -1.18
CA LEU A 3 19.25 12.36 -0.74
C LEU A 3 19.62 12.08 0.73
N ASN A 4 20.60 12.81 1.25
CA ASN A 4 21.03 12.64 2.63
C ASN A 4 19.98 13.09 3.66
N LYS A 5 18.95 13.81 3.22
CA LYS A 5 17.87 14.28 4.08
C LYS A 5 16.62 13.40 4.02
N ILE A 6 16.63 12.40 3.14
CA ILE A 6 15.50 11.50 2.96
C ILE A 6 15.84 10.18 3.68
N ASN A 7 15.06 9.87 4.70
CA ASN A 7 15.33 8.73 5.58
C ASN A 7 14.39 7.54 5.35
N SER A 8 13.37 7.70 4.53
CA SER A 8 12.39 6.64 4.29
C SER A 8 11.83 6.71 2.88
N LEU A 9 11.25 5.61 2.45
CA LEU A 9 10.61 5.50 1.15
C LEU A 9 9.36 6.41 1.08
N THR A 10 8.64 6.53 2.17
CA THR A 10 7.47 7.42 2.23
C THR A 10 7.87 8.89 2.12
N GLU A 11 8.98 9.30 2.74
CA GLU A 11 9.52 10.65 2.58
C GLU A 11 9.91 10.93 1.13
N LEU A 12 10.51 9.95 0.47
CA LEU A 12 10.86 10.06 -0.94
C LEU A 12 9.61 10.30 -1.81
N PHE A 13 8.55 9.55 -1.55
CA PHE A 13 7.29 9.70 -2.29
C PHE A 13 6.72 11.12 -2.11
N PHE A 14 6.62 11.60 -0.89
CA PHE A 14 6.08 12.94 -0.64
C PHE A 14 6.97 14.03 -1.23
N TYR A 15 8.28 13.83 -1.17
CA TYR A 15 9.20 14.76 -1.80
C TYR A 15 8.94 14.84 -3.32
N GLN A 16 8.81 13.70 -3.97
CA GLN A 16 8.53 13.65 -5.41
C GLN A 16 7.15 14.22 -5.74
N TYR A 17 6.17 13.95 -4.88
CA TYR A 17 4.83 14.54 -5.05
C TYR A 17 4.88 16.06 -5.05
N GLU A 18 5.58 16.64 -4.08
CA GLU A 18 5.71 18.10 -3.99
C GLU A 18 6.39 18.71 -5.22
N LYS A 19 7.29 17.96 -5.84
CA LYS A 19 8.02 18.43 -7.01
C LYS A 19 7.23 18.38 -8.31
N GLN A 20 6.11 17.66 -8.34
CA GLN A 20 5.33 17.57 -9.57
C GLN A 20 4.66 18.89 -9.90
N ASN A 21 4.97 19.43 -11.09
CA ASN A 21 4.33 20.65 -11.58
C ASN A 21 2.88 20.38 -11.99
N ASN A 22 2.61 19.19 -12.51
CA ASN A 22 1.27 18.75 -12.90
C ASN A 22 0.89 17.52 -12.09
N LYS A 23 0.09 17.71 -11.05
CA LYS A 23 -0.36 16.62 -10.17
C LYS A 23 -1.47 15.78 -10.78
N ASP A 24 -2.02 16.18 -11.91
CA ASP A 24 -2.98 15.37 -12.68
C ASP A 24 -2.29 14.33 -13.58
N LYS A 25 -0.97 14.38 -13.68
CA LYS A 25 -0.20 13.39 -14.41
C LYS A 25 -0.40 12.01 -13.78
N ILE A 26 -0.56 11.00 -14.63
CA ILE A 26 -0.77 9.62 -14.18
C ILE A 26 0.52 9.07 -13.54
N LEU A 27 0.38 8.53 -12.34
CA LEU A 27 1.45 7.86 -11.62
C LEU A 27 1.31 6.34 -11.71
N LEU A 28 0.11 5.83 -11.51
CA LEU A 28 -0.16 4.39 -11.47
C LEU A 28 -1.23 4.04 -12.49
N SER A 29 -1.02 2.96 -13.22
CA SER A 29 -1.99 2.46 -14.20
C SER A 29 -2.17 0.96 -14.06
N SER A 30 -3.42 0.52 -14.23
CA SER A 30 -3.75 -0.90 -14.34
C SER A 30 -3.47 -1.39 -15.75
N LEU A 31 -2.86 -2.57 -15.86
CA LEU A 31 -2.64 -3.21 -17.17
C LEU A 31 -3.83 -4.08 -17.59
N LYS A 32 -4.72 -4.41 -16.67
CA LYS A 32 -5.89 -5.27 -16.92
C LYS A 32 -7.18 -4.46 -16.85
N GLU A 33 -8.22 -4.95 -17.51
CA GLU A 33 -9.55 -4.37 -17.42
C GLU A 33 -10.23 -4.74 -16.08
N PRO A 34 -11.03 -3.85 -15.48
CA PRO A 34 -11.22 -2.46 -15.90
C PRO A 34 -9.98 -1.62 -15.62
N LYS A 35 -9.57 -0.81 -16.58
CA LYS A 35 -8.40 0.05 -16.42
C LYS A 35 -8.66 1.11 -15.37
N LYS A 36 -7.78 1.19 -14.40
CA LYS A 36 -7.79 2.23 -13.38
C LYS A 36 -6.49 3.01 -13.47
N ASN A 37 -6.61 4.31 -13.52
CA ASN A 37 -5.48 5.22 -13.52
C ASN A 37 -5.54 6.08 -12.27
N TYR A 38 -4.40 6.24 -11.63
CA TYR A 38 -4.26 7.13 -10.48
C TYR A 38 -3.25 8.21 -10.85
N SER A 39 -3.70 9.46 -10.79
CA SER A 39 -2.80 10.61 -10.91
C SER A 39 -1.95 10.72 -9.64
N TRP A 40 -0.94 11.58 -9.67
CA TRP A 40 -0.18 11.91 -8.47
C TRP A 40 -1.11 12.41 -7.35
N GLN A 41 -2.04 13.30 -7.69
CA GLN A 41 -2.99 13.86 -6.73
C GLN A 41 -3.90 12.75 -6.15
N LYS A 42 -4.47 11.92 -7.03
CA LYS A 42 -5.37 10.85 -6.58
C LYS A 42 -4.66 9.81 -5.73
N THR A 43 -3.42 9.48 -6.10
CA THR A 43 -2.59 8.55 -5.32
C THR A 43 -2.32 9.11 -3.93
N PHE A 44 -1.91 10.37 -3.85
CA PHE A 44 -1.65 11.06 -2.60
C PHE A 44 -2.88 11.07 -1.69
N GLU A 45 -4.02 11.48 -2.22
CA GLU A 45 -5.28 11.53 -1.47
C GLU A 45 -5.71 10.15 -0.96
N THR A 46 -5.63 9.14 -1.83
CA THR A 46 -6.05 7.78 -1.49
C THR A 46 -5.15 7.20 -0.41
N ILE A 47 -3.84 7.40 -0.51
CA ILE A 47 -2.89 6.97 0.52
C ILE A 47 -3.22 7.62 1.86
N ASN A 48 -3.45 8.92 1.88
CA ASN A 48 -3.76 9.63 3.12
C ASN A 48 -5.07 9.16 3.74
N ASN A 49 -6.09 8.96 2.93
CA ASN A 49 -7.39 8.49 3.42
C ASN A 49 -7.30 7.09 4.00
N LEU A 50 -6.60 6.19 3.30
CA LEU A 50 -6.43 4.82 3.79
C LEU A 50 -5.56 4.79 5.06
N THR A 51 -4.54 5.62 5.13
CA THR A 51 -3.68 5.74 6.31
C THR A 51 -4.50 6.16 7.54
N GLU A 52 -5.38 7.14 7.39
CA GLU A 52 -6.24 7.58 8.48
C GLU A 52 -7.18 6.47 8.95
N GLU A 53 -7.71 5.67 8.01
CA GLU A 53 -8.53 4.52 8.38
C GLU A 53 -7.72 3.45 9.11
N LEU A 54 -6.54 3.11 8.59
CA LEU A 54 -5.69 2.09 9.21
C LEU A 54 -5.27 2.45 10.62
N LYS A 55 -4.99 3.71 10.88
CA LYS A 55 -4.59 4.17 12.22
C LYS A 55 -5.61 3.89 13.31
N LYS A 56 -6.86 3.64 12.94
CA LYS A 56 -7.91 3.26 13.89
C LYS A 56 -7.75 1.81 14.38
N TYR A 57 -7.00 0.99 13.66
CA TYR A 57 -6.92 -0.45 13.92
C TYR A 57 -5.51 -0.94 14.25
N VAL A 58 -4.47 -0.16 13.93
CA VAL A 58 -3.09 -0.59 14.09
C VAL A 58 -2.30 0.37 14.98
N ASN A 59 -1.30 -0.19 15.64
CA ASN A 59 -0.32 0.57 16.43
C ASN A 59 1.05 0.46 15.77
N LYS A 60 1.97 1.33 16.18
CA LYS A 60 3.33 1.32 15.67
C LYS A 60 3.97 -0.06 15.79
N GLY A 61 4.54 -0.55 14.70
CA GLY A 61 5.22 -1.84 14.66
C GLY A 61 4.31 -3.03 14.42
N ASP A 62 3.00 -2.83 14.34
CA ASP A 62 2.08 -3.90 14.01
C ASP A 62 2.32 -4.41 12.58
N ARG A 63 2.07 -5.69 12.36
CA ARG A 63 2.23 -6.33 11.05
C ARG A 63 0.89 -6.37 10.35
N CYS A 64 0.89 -5.95 9.09
CA CYS A 64 -0.28 -5.98 8.23
C CYS A 64 0.00 -6.88 7.04
N LEU A 65 -0.77 -7.93 6.91
CA LEU A 65 -0.64 -8.88 5.81
C LEU A 65 -1.31 -8.31 4.56
N LEU A 66 -0.54 -8.22 3.48
CA LEU A 66 -1.01 -7.69 2.21
C LEU A 66 -0.98 -8.78 1.15
N ILE A 67 -2.16 -9.28 0.77
CA ILE A 67 -2.33 -10.34 -0.21
C ILE A 67 -2.95 -9.73 -1.46
N SER A 68 -2.17 -9.61 -2.52
CA SER A 68 -2.64 -8.99 -3.75
C SER A 68 -1.75 -9.31 -4.94
N GLU A 69 -2.35 -9.26 -6.12
CA GLU A 69 -1.62 -9.20 -7.37
C GLU A 69 -0.96 -7.84 -7.52
N ASN A 70 -0.03 -7.72 -8.48
CA ASN A 70 0.56 -6.44 -8.84
C ASN A 70 -0.49 -5.55 -9.50
N ARG A 71 -0.89 -4.51 -8.80
CA ARG A 71 -1.91 -3.55 -9.24
C ARG A 71 -1.69 -2.22 -8.49
N PRO A 72 -2.26 -1.12 -9.00
CA PRO A 72 -2.07 0.19 -8.36
C PRO A 72 -2.41 0.22 -6.88
N GLU A 73 -3.46 -0.49 -6.48
CA GLU A 73 -3.92 -0.53 -5.09
C GLU A 73 -2.92 -1.24 -4.16
N TRP A 74 -2.04 -2.10 -4.70
CA TRP A 74 -0.96 -2.70 -3.93
C TRP A 74 -0.01 -1.63 -3.43
N PHE A 75 0.42 -0.74 -4.34
CA PHE A 75 1.30 0.38 -4.01
C PHE A 75 0.66 1.29 -2.96
N ILE A 76 -0.61 1.63 -3.17
CA ILE A 76 -1.37 2.49 -2.26
C ILE A 76 -1.47 1.85 -0.88
N SER A 77 -1.78 0.56 -0.81
CA SER A 77 -1.90 -0.18 0.45
C SER A 77 -0.56 -0.25 1.19
N ASP A 78 0.51 -0.55 0.47
CA ASP A 78 1.86 -0.64 1.05
C ASP A 78 2.28 0.69 1.67
N PHE A 79 2.13 1.78 0.93
CA PHE A 79 2.48 3.10 1.44
C PHE A 79 1.61 3.52 2.62
N SER A 80 0.33 3.18 2.58
CA SER A 80 -0.59 3.48 3.69
C SER A 80 -0.21 2.72 4.95
N ILE A 81 0.19 1.46 4.82
CA ILE A 81 0.67 0.66 5.95
C ILE A 81 1.94 1.29 6.53
N MET A 82 2.90 1.65 5.68
CA MET A 82 4.13 2.28 6.13
C MET A 82 3.89 3.62 6.81
N LEU A 83 2.98 4.43 6.28
CA LEU A 83 2.63 5.73 6.88
C LEU A 83 1.91 5.59 8.21
N SER A 84 1.23 4.48 8.46
CA SER A 84 0.62 4.21 9.75
C SER A 84 1.62 3.65 10.78
N GLU A 85 2.91 3.68 10.44
CA GLU A 85 4.02 3.17 11.23
C GLU A 85 3.95 1.66 11.47
N SER A 86 3.26 0.96 10.58
CA SER A 86 3.12 -0.50 10.61
C SER A 86 4.06 -1.15 9.61
N ILE A 87 4.11 -2.46 9.64
CA ILE A 87 5.02 -3.25 8.80
C ILE A 87 4.19 -4.01 7.78
N THR A 88 4.49 -3.83 6.50
CA THR A 88 3.86 -4.61 5.44
C THR A 88 4.48 -6.00 5.38
N VAL A 89 3.63 -7.01 5.40
CA VAL A 89 4.03 -8.40 5.16
C VAL A 89 3.34 -8.85 3.86
N PRO A 90 4.04 -8.78 2.72
CA PRO A 90 3.42 -9.16 1.45
C PRO A 90 3.36 -10.67 1.29
N ALA A 91 2.31 -11.14 0.64
CA ALA A 91 2.14 -12.54 0.30
C ALA A 91 1.50 -12.67 -1.09
N TYR A 92 1.84 -13.75 -1.79
CA TYR A 92 1.31 -13.99 -3.12
C TYR A 92 -0.10 -14.58 -3.06
N THR A 93 -0.92 -14.24 -4.04
CA THR A 93 -2.28 -14.78 -4.16
C THR A 93 -2.30 -16.25 -4.56
N THR A 94 -1.16 -16.77 -5.02
CA THR A 94 -1.00 -18.14 -5.49
C THR A 94 -0.49 -19.10 -4.42
N TYR A 95 -0.27 -18.62 -3.20
CA TYR A 95 0.16 -19.50 -2.11
C TYR A 95 -0.92 -20.52 -1.75
N ALA A 96 -0.47 -21.70 -1.31
CA ALA A 96 -1.36 -22.71 -0.75
C ALA A 96 -1.78 -22.31 0.68
N GLU A 97 -2.86 -22.96 1.17
CA GLU A 97 -3.39 -22.68 2.50
C GLU A 97 -2.32 -22.79 3.59
N ARG A 98 -1.49 -23.83 3.52
CA ARG A 98 -0.42 -24.04 4.50
C ARG A 98 0.63 -22.93 4.50
N ASP A 99 0.85 -22.28 3.34
CA ASP A 99 1.80 -21.18 3.23
C ASP A 99 1.26 -19.95 3.97
N TYR A 100 -0.04 -19.67 3.81
CA TYR A 100 -0.68 -18.59 4.56
C TYR A 100 -0.71 -18.88 6.05
N GLU A 101 -0.98 -20.11 6.44
CA GLU A 101 -0.96 -20.53 7.84
C GLU A 101 0.41 -20.27 8.45
N TYR A 102 1.48 -20.64 7.74
CA TYR A 102 2.84 -20.39 8.19
C TYR A 102 3.10 -18.90 8.38
N ILE A 103 2.74 -18.07 7.37
CA ILE A 103 2.97 -16.63 7.41
C ILE A 103 2.20 -15.99 8.57
N ILE A 104 0.94 -16.37 8.75
CA ILE A 104 0.10 -15.83 9.82
C ILE A 104 0.67 -16.21 11.18
N ASN A 105 1.08 -17.45 11.37
CA ASN A 105 1.65 -17.90 12.64
C ASN A 105 3.01 -17.27 12.92
N ASP A 106 3.80 -17.01 11.89
CA ASP A 106 5.13 -16.42 12.04
C ASP A 106 5.06 -14.92 12.34
N CYS A 107 4.31 -14.17 11.54
CA CYS A 107 4.26 -12.70 11.68
C CYS A 107 3.17 -12.21 12.62
N LYS A 108 2.17 -13.02 12.91
CA LYS A 108 1.03 -12.70 13.79
C LYS A 108 0.44 -11.33 13.41
N PRO A 109 -0.14 -11.20 12.20
CA PRO A 109 -0.62 -9.92 11.74
C PRO A 109 -1.80 -9.44 12.57
N VAL A 110 -1.85 -8.14 12.82
CA VAL A 110 -2.96 -7.50 13.53
C VAL A 110 -4.10 -7.20 12.57
N SER A 111 -3.77 -6.98 11.29
CA SER A 111 -4.73 -6.71 10.24
C SER A 111 -4.25 -7.33 8.93
N TYR A 112 -5.18 -7.57 8.01
CA TYR A 112 -4.79 -7.97 6.67
C TYR A 112 -5.65 -7.25 5.64
N THR A 113 -5.07 -7.06 4.45
CA THR A 113 -5.76 -6.54 3.29
C THR A 113 -5.66 -7.57 2.18
N HIS A 114 -6.81 -7.93 1.63
CA HIS A 114 -6.91 -8.86 0.50
C HIS A 114 -7.57 -8.16 -0.67
N LEU A 115 -6.83 -8.04 -1.78
CA LEU A 115 -7.32 -7.38 -2.99
C LEU A 115 -7.59 -8.43 -4.05
N THR A 116 -8.85 -8.57 -4.44
CA THR A 116 -9.28 -9.50 -5.49
C THR A 116 -9.88 -8.75 -6.66
N LEU A 117 -9.96 -9.36 -7.84
CA LEU A 117 -10.58 -8.77 -9.03
C LEU A 117 -11.99 -9.31 -9.24
N PRO A 118 -12.94 -8.46 -9.65
CA PRO A 118 -13.00 -6.99 -9.77
C PRO A 118 -13.30 -6.40 -8.40
N THR A 119 -12.42 -5.61 -7.84
CA THR A 119 -12.44 -5.66 -6.44
C THR A 119 -12.72 -4.48 -5.63
N THR A 120 -13.19 -4.84 -4.44
CA THR A 120 -13.15 -4.09 -3.21
C THR A 120 -12.04 -4.64 -2.32
N PRO A 121 -11.19 -3.81 -1.71
CA PRO A 121 -10.25 -4.28 -0.71
C PRO A 121 -10.96 -4.69 0.57
N TYR A 122 -10.45 -5.74 1.20
CA TYR A 122 -10.88 -6.19 2.52
C TYR A 122 -9.78 -5.90 3.53
N VAL A 123 -10.20 -5.39 4.64
CA VAL A 123 -9.29 -5.12 5.75
C VAL A 123 -9.68 -5.95 6.94
#